data_7fe6037e442a6bf7ccb6faf7bbffffbd
#
_entry.id   7fe6037e442a6bf7ccb6faf7bbffffbd
#
_cell.length_a   1.000
_cell.length_b   1.000
_cell.length_c   1.000
_cell.angle_alpha   90.00
_cell.angle_beta   90.00
_cell.angle_gamma   90.00
#
_symmetry.space_group_name_H-M   'P 1'
#
loop_
_entity.id
_entity.type
_entity.pdbx_description
1 polymer ?
#
loop_
_entity_poly.entity_id
_entity_poly.type
_entity_poly.pdbx_seq_one_letter_code
_entity_poly.pdbx_strand_id
1 'polypeptide(L)'
;MFDFGNANDGQRQAISTTEGPVLITAGPGTGKTYTLVQRAIYLIEERGVKPEDIFIATFTEKAAKELITRITNELASRNITVNVNEMYVGTFHSLCLRIIKEHLEYTRLKKNYRLLDTFDQQYLVFRNIYKFRMLSGIENVMPKGGAWKWAQAICEFSNNLTEEVVDIDAMLGDHDMEISVIAKVVNTYQAMLDEENLIDFSAIQTECYRLLTENKDILEDLRNSIKYIMVDEYQDTNYIQEQIIFLLGTHENICVVGDDDQGLYRFRGATIRNILEFPSKFDVGKCQI
;
A
#
# COMPACT_ATOMS: atom_id res chain seq x y z
N MET A 1 -2.50 -34.78 -3.70
CA MET A 1 -1.71 -34.11 -4.77
C MET A 1 -2.56 -32.99 -5.30
N PHE A 2 -2.06 -31.76 -5.26
CA PHE A 2 -2.81 -30.56 -5.67
C PHE A 2 -3.24 -30.63 -7.14
N ASP A 3 -4.51 -30.35 -7.38
CA ASP A 3 -5.02 -30.22 -8.74
C ASP A 3 -4.77 -28.80 -9.26
N PHE A 4 -3.85 -28.68 -10.21
CA PHE A 4 -3.51 -27.42 -10.86
C PHE A 4 -4.53 -26.99 -11.94
N GLY A 5 -5.56 -27.79 -12.19
CA GLY A 5 -6.54 -27.53 -13.25
C GLY A 5 -5.88 -27.27 -14.61
N ASN A 6 -6.25 -26.15 -15.22
CA ASN A 6 -5.74 -25.75 -16.55
C ASN A 6 -4.45 -24.92 -16.51
N ALA A 7 -3.72 -24.89 -15.38
CA ALA A 7 -2.48 -24.12 -15.28
C ALA A 7 -1.40 -24.64 -16.25
N ASN A 8 -0.77 -23.71 -16.98
CA ASN A 8 0.42 -24.03 -17.76
C ASN A 8 1.66 -24.24 -16.88
N ASP A 9 2.79 -24.63 -17.46
CA ASP A 9 3.99 -24.97 -16.67
C ASP A 9 4.54 -23.79 -15.87
N GLY A 10 4.57 -22.58 -16.43
CA GLY A 10 4.99 -21.37 -15.71
C GLY A 10 4.04 -21.05 -14.54
N GLN A 11 2.73 -21.15 -14.75
CA GLN A 11 1.74 -20.97 -13.68
C GLN A 11 1.89 -22.04 -12.59
N ARG A 12 2.11 -23.32 -12.97
CA ARG A 12 2.34 -24.40 -11.98
C ARG A 12 3.59 -24.14 -11.15
N GLN A 13 4.67 -23.68 -11.78
CA GLN A 13 5.89 -23.31 -11.08
C GLN A 13 5.60 -22.13 -10.12
N ALA A 14 4.95 -21.06 -10.59
CA ALA A 14 4.60 -19.91 -9.77
C ALA A 14 3.68 -20.26 -8.58
N ILE A 15 2.72 -21.19 -8.77
CA ILE A 15 1.83 -21.66 -7.72
C ILE A 15 2.58 -22.49 -6.66
N SER A 16 3.46 -23.40 -7.08
CA SER A 16 4.12 -24.36 -6.18
C SER A 16 5.40 -23.82 -5.53
N THR A 17 6.03 -22.78 -6.08
CA THR A 17 7.21 -22.13 -5.48
C THR A 17 6.78 -21.22 -4.34
N THR A 18 6.66 -21.77 -3.13
CA THR A 18 6.14 -21.04 -1.96
C THR A 18 7.19 -20.32 -1.14
N GLU A 19 8.42 -20.80 -1.14
CA GLU A 19 9.52 -20.27 -0.34
C GLU A 19 10.39 -19.31 -1.16
N GLY A 20 10.78 -18.21 -0.55
CA GLY A 20 11.61 -17.16 -1.14
C GLY A 20 10.86 -16.21 -2.08
N PRO A 21 11.56 -15.19 -2.61
CA PRO A 21 10.97 -14.17 -3.46
C PRO A 21 10.65 -14.72 -4.85
N VAL A 22 9.46 -14.38 -5.35
CA VAL A 22 8.97 -14.78 -6.67
C VAL A 22 8.47 -13.55 -7.42
N LEU A 23 8.98 -13.34 -8.63
CA LEU A 23 8.48 -12.35 -9.56
C LEU A 23 7.73 -13.04 -10.70
N ILE A 24 6.48 -12.71 -10.91
CA ILE A 24 5.66 -13.17 -12.02
C ILE A 24 5.47 -12.01 -12.99
N THR A 25 6.13 -12.07 -14.14
CA THR A 25 5.88 -11.14 -15.24
C THR A 25 4.86 -11.72 -16.19
N ALA A 26 3.75 -11.02 -16.40
CA ALA A 26 2.64 -11.55 -17.15
C ALA A 26 1.78 -10.44 -17.75
N GLY A 27 1.58 -10.49 -19.07
CA GLY A 27 0.74 -9.54 -19.80
C GLY A 27 -0.76 -9.64 -19.48
N PRO A 28 -1.59 -8.77 -20.06
CA PRO A 28 -3.03 -8.80 -19.86
C PRO A 28 -3.65 -10.13 -20.31
N GLY A 29 -4.60 -10.66 -19.55
CA GLY A 29 -5.32 -11.88 -19.92
C GLY A 29 -4.55 -13.19 -19.79
N THR A 30 -3.29 -13.17 -19.33
CA THR A 30 -2.46 -14.38 -19.16
C THR A 30 -2.80 -15.20 -17.91
N GLY A 31 -3.74 -14.74 -17.08
CA GLY A 31 -4.16 -15.44 -15.89
C GLY A 31 -3.45 -15.06 -14.58
N LYS A 32 -2.93 -13.82 -14.48
CA LYS A 32 -2.31 -13.29 -13.24
C LYS A 32 -3.14 -13.59 -12.00
N THR A 33 -4.39 -13.13 -11.99
CA THR A 33 -5.34 -13.33 -10.88
C THR A 33 -5.60 -14.82 -10.60
N TYR A 34 -5.72 -15.64 -11.66
CA TYR A 34 -5.86 -17.09 -11.50
C TYR A 34 -4.65 -17.69 -10.77
N THR A 35 -3.45 -17.31 -11.15
CA THR A 35 -2.22 -17.80 -10.52
C THR A 35 -2.14 -17.42 -9.05
N LEU A 36 -2.50 -16.17 -8.69
CA LEU A 36 -2.53 -15.72 -7.29
C LEU A 36 -3.57 -16.50 -6.46
N VAL A 37 -4.78 -16.70 -7.00
CA VAL A 37 -5.83 -17.49 -6.36
C VAL A 37 -5.34 -18.91 -6.11
N GLN A 38 -4.85 -19.60 -7.15
CA GLN A 38 -4.38 -20.99 -7.01
C GLN A 38 -3.16 -21.10 -6.07
N ARG A 39 -2.28 -20.09 -6.04
CA ARG A 39 -1.18 -20.05 -5.08
C ARG A 39 -1.68 -19.94 -3.62
N ALA A 40 -2.67 -19.08 -3.36
CA ALA A 40 -3.29 -18.99 -2.03
C ALA A 40 -3.94 -20.33 -1.61
N ILE A 41 -4.64 -20.99 -2.53
CA ILE A 41 -5.24 -22.32 -2.28
C ILE A 41 -4.15 -23.37 -2.02
N TYR A 42 -3.07 -23.37 -2.81
CA TYR A 42 -1.94 -24.28 -2.64
C TYR A 42 -1.27 -24.12 -1.27
N LEU A 43 -1.09 -22.89 -0.82
CA LEU A 43 -0.56 -22.61 0.52
C LEU A 43 -1.45 -23.21 1.61
N ILE A 44 -2.76 -23.07 1.50
CA ILE A 44 -3.73 -23.60 2.48
C ILE A 44 -3.81 -25.12 2.41
N GLU A 45 -4.01 -25.68 1.21
CA GLU A 45 -4.31 -27.11 1.00
C GLU A 45 -3.07 -28.01 1.16
N GLU A 46 -1.96 -27.69 0.48
CA GLU A 46 -0.78 -28.55 0.44
C GLU A 46 0.27 -28.18 1.49
N ARG A 47 0.36 -26.91 1.88
CA ARG A 47 1.34 -26.44 2.86
C ARG A 47 0.76 -26.30 4.27
N GLY A 48 -0.57 -26.41 4.42
CA GLY A 48 -1.23 -26.28 5.72
C GLY A 48 -1.11 -24.87 6.32
N VAL A 49 -0.90 -23.85 5.47
CA VAL A 49 -0.79 -22.46 5.90
C VAL A 49 -2.15 -21.97 6.36
N LYS A 50 -2.19 -21.26 7.46
CA LYS A 50 -3.43 -20.72 7.99
C LYS A 50 -3.82 -19.44 7.23
N PRO A 51 -5.12 -19.10 7.14
CA PRO A 51 -5.57 -17.88 6.47
C PRO A 51 -4.89 -16.62 7.01
N GLU A 52 -4.74 -16.47 8.31
CA GLU A 52 -4.10 -15.32 8.97
C GLU A 52 -2.62 -15.13 8.59
N ASP A 53 -1.96 -16.19 8.12
CA ASP A 53 -0.56 -16.14 7.67
C ASP A 53 -0.40 -15.56 6.25
N ILE A 54 -1.51 -15.26 5.55
CA ILE A 54 -1.50 -14.85 4.14
C ILE A 54 -1.94 -13.40 3.98
N PHE A 55 -1.08 -12.61 3.33
CA PHE A 55 -1.34 -11.21 2.96
C PHE A 55 -1.37 -11.06 1.45
N ILE A 56 -2.48 -10.55 0.89
CA ILE A 56 -2.66 -10.32 -0.54
C ILE A 56 -3.08 -8.88 -0.77
N ALA A 57 -2.20 -8.09 -1.35
CA ALA A 57 -2.48 -6.71 -1.71
C ALA A 57 -2.78 -6.57 -3.20
N THR A 58 -3.76 -5.74 -3.53
CA THR A 58 -4.11 -5.37 -4.90
C THR A 58 -4.37 -3.87 -5.01
N PHE A 59 -4.50 -3.37 -6.24
CA PHE A 59 -4.62 -1.93 -6.48
C PHE A 59 -6.06 -1.39 -6.35
N THR A 60 -7.08 -2.19 -6.65
CA THR A 60 -8.47 -1.74 -6.67
C THR A 60 -9.38 -2.57 -5.77
N GLU A 61 -10.39 -1.90 -5.18
CA GLU A 61 -11.44 -2.57 -4.39
C GLU A 61 -12.18 -3.65 -5.19
N LYS A 62 -12.35 -3.45 -6.50
CA LYS A 62 -12.97 -4.43 -7.39
C LYS A 62 -12.12 -5.70 -7.47
N ALA A 63 -10.80 -5.55 -7.68
CA ALA A 63 -9.89 -6.69 -7.76
C ALA A 63 -9.79 -7.42 -6.41
N ALA A 64 -9.76 -6.69 -5.29
CA ALA A 64 -9.78 -7.28 -3.95
C ALA A 64 -11.03 -8.14 -3.71
N LYS A 65 -12.21 -7.63 -4.03
CA LYS A 65 -13.48 -8.38 -3.91
C LYS A 65 -13.51 -9.60 -4.82
N GLU A 66 -12.98 -9.48 -6.04
CA GLU A 66 -12.89 -10.59 -6.98
C GLU A 66 -11.96 -11.69 -6.46
N LEU A 67 -10.78 -11.33 -5.92
CA LEU A 67 -9.83 -12.27 -5.30
C LEU A 67 -10.49 -13.03 -4.14
N ILE A 68 -11.12 -12.33 -3.19
CA ILE A 68 -11.81 -12.94 -2.06
C ILE A 68 -12.89 -13.91 -2.55
N THR A 69 -13.71 -13.50 -3.52
CA THR A 69 -14.78 -14.33 -4.07
C THR A 69 -14.23 -15.58 -4.73
N ARG A 70 -13.18 -15.46 -5.54
CA ARG A 70 -12.56 -16.59 -6.24
C ARG A 70 -11.90 -17.56 -5.26
N ILE A 71 -11.16 -17.05 -4.25
CA ILE A 71 -10.54 -17.88 -3.21
C ILE A 71 -11.62 -18.64 -2.44
N THR A 72 -12.68 -17.96 -2.01
CA THR A 72 -13.80 -18.57 -1.27
C THR A 72 -14.48 -19.69 -2.07
N ASN A 73 -14.80 -19.44 -3.35
CA ASN A 73 -15.45 -20.42 -4.21
C ASN A 73 -14.54 -21.63 -4.48
N GLU A 74 -13.26 -21.41 -4.69
CA GLU A 74 -12.28 -22.47 -4.96
C GLU A 74 -12.09 -23.35 -3.72
N LEU A 75 -11.94 -22.79 -2.52
CA LEU A 75 -11.86 -23.53 -1.26
C LEU A 75 -13.13 -24.36 -1.04
N ALA A 76 -14.30 -23.76 -1.28
CA ALA A 76 -15.57 -24.46 -1.16
C ALA A 76 -15.69 -25.64 -2.14
N SER A 77 -15.25 -25.48 -3.39
CA SER A 77 -15.26 -26.55 -4.40
C SER A 77 -14.38 -27.75 -4.02
N ARG A 78 -13.31 -27.48 -3.26
CA ARG A 78 -12.36 -28.49 -2.73
C ARG A 78 -12.77 -29.04 -1.37
N ASN A 79 -13.94 -28.63 -0.82
CA ASN A 79 -14.43 -28.98 0.51
C ASN A 79 -13.47 -28.56 1.65
N ILE A 80 -12.72 -27.48 1.45
CA ILE A 80 -11.84 -26.90 2.46
C ILE A 80 -12.61 -25.83 3.23
N THR A 81 -12.75 -26.03 4.55
CA THR A 81 -13.46 -25.10 5.43
C THR A 81 -12.45 -24.30 6.25
N VAL A 82 -12.24 -23.05 5.86
CA VAL A 82 -11.41 -22.07 6.58
C VAL A 82 -12.10 -20.71 6.58
N ASN A 83 -11.75 -19.87 7.54
CA ASN A 83 -12.28 -18.51 7.61
C ASN A 83 -11.45 -17.56 6.73
N VAL A 84 -11.88 -17.34 5.49
CA VAL A 84 -11.18 -16.44 4.53
C VAL A 84 -11.07 -15.00 5.05
N ASN A 85 -11.96 -14.56 5.97
CA ASN A 85 -11.91 -13.20 6.53
C ASN A 85 -10.70 -12.99 7.47
N GLU A 86 -10.04 -14.04 7.92
CA GLU A 86 -8.79 -13.95 8.68
C GLU A 86 -7.61 -13.57 7.79
N MET A 87 -7.66 -13.89 6.50
CA MET A 87 -6.65 -13.45 5.54
C MET A 87 -6.60 -11.91 5.45
N TYR A 88 -5.40 -11.39 5.22
CA TYR A 88 -5.23 -9.98 4.85
C TYR A 88 -5.38 -9.85 3.34
N VAL A 89 -6.60 -9.73 2.84
CA VAL A 89 -6.87 -9.54 1.39
C VAL A 89 -7.59 -8.23 1.16
N GLY A 90 -6.97 -7.33 0.39
CA GLY A 90 -7.55 -6.01 0.15
C GLY A 90 -6.69 -5.11 -0.71
N THR A 91 -7.10 -3.84 -0.81
CA THR A 91 -6.21 -2.80 -1.33
C THR A 91 -5.17 -2.42 -0.26
N PHE A 92 -4.03 -1.84 -0.66
CA PHE A 92 -3.05 -1.36 0.32
C PHE A 92 -3.68 -0.45 1.37
N HIS A 93 -4.52 0.48 0.95
CA HIS A 93 -5.22 1.38 1.89
C HIS A 93 -6.12 0.62 2.87
N SER A 94 -6.90 -0.36 2.39
CA SER A 94 -7.77 -1.14 3.26
C SER A 94 -7.01 -2.03 4.24
N LEU A 95 -5.87 -2.58 3.81
CA LEU A 95 -4.99 -3.39 4.66
C LEU A 95 -4.27 -2.54 5.72
N CYS A 96 -3.72 -1.39 5.34
CA CYS A 96 -3.16 -0.43 6.28
C CYS A 96 -4.19 0.05 7.29
N LEU A 97 -5.40 0.35 6.83
CA LEU A 97 -6.50 0.78 7.71
C LEU A 97 -6.94 -0.32 8.68
N ARG A 98 -6.88 -1.60 8.26
CA ARG A 98 -7.12 -2.75 9.15
C ARG A 98 -6.07 -2.81 10.24
N ILE A 99 -4.78 -2.74 9.91
CA ILE A 99 -3.67 -2.74 10.87
C ILE A 99 -3.80 -1.55 11.85
N ILE A 100 -4.09 -0.35 11.36
CA ILE A 100 -4.33 0.84 12.20
C ILE A 100 -5.48 0.61 13.18
N LYS A 101 -6.60 0.02 12.73
CA LYS A 101 -7.77 -0.24 13.59
C LYS A 101 -7.49 -1.28 14.66
N GLU A 102 -6.72 -2.30 14.34
CA GLU A 102 -6.31 -3.36 15.29
C GLU A 102 -5.38 -2.82 16.37
N HIS A 103 -4.63 -1.73 16.09
CA HIS A 103 -3.64 -1.12 16.99
C HIS A 103 -3.85 0.39 17.19
N LEU A 104 -5.11 0.83 17.23
CA LEU A 104 -5.47 2.24 17.21
C LEU A 104 -4.85 3.05 18.35
N GLU A 105 -4.67 2.45 19.51
CA GLU A 105 -4.08 3.06 20.73
C GLU A 105 -2.61 3.45 20.60
N TYR A 106 -1.92 2.91 19.59
CA TYR A 106 -0.52 3.23 19.27
C TYR A 106 -0.39 4.25 18.13
N THR A 107 -1.52 4.77 17.66
CA THR A 107 -1.56 5.78 16.59
C THR A 107 -1.91 7.15 17.15
N ARG A 108 -1.75 8.21 16.33
CA ARG A 108 -2.23 9.56 16.69
C ARG A 108 -3.77 9.67 16.68
N LEU A 109 -4.47 8.69 16.10
CA LEU A 109 -5.90 8.73 15.88
C LEU A 109 -6.69 8.31 17.14
N LYS A 110 -7.80 8.98 17.38
CA LYS A 110 -8.77 8.58 18.42
C LYS A 110 -9.87 7.70 17.81
N LYS A 111 -10.60 6.96 18.64
CA LYS A 111 -11.66 6.02 18.19
C LYS A 111 -12.70 6.63 17.25
N ASN A 112 -12.94 7.93 17.33
CA ASN A 112 -13.90 8.66 16.51
C ASN A 112 -13.26 9.44 15.36
N TYR A 113 -12.10 9.00 14.87
CA TYR A 113 -11.49 9.63 13.70
C TYR A 113 -12.39 9.53 12.47
N ARG A 114 -12.26 10.50 11.58
CA ARG A 114 -12.99 10.54 10.30
C ARG A 114 -12.02 10.50 9.13
N LEU A 115 -12.31 9.60 8.19
CA LEU A 115 -11.61 9.54 6.92
C LEU A 115 -12.18 10.60 5.98
N LEU A 116 -11.30 11.40 5.40
CA LEU A 116 -11.64 12.41 4.39
C LEU A 116 -11.54 11.79 2.99
N ASP A 117 -12.56 12.02 2.18
CA ASP A 117 -12.43 11.86 0.74
C ASP A 117 -11.75 13.08 0.10
N THR A 118 -11.48 13.02 -1.20
CA THR A 118 -10.79 14.08 -1.93
C THR A 118 -11.52 15.42 -1.85
N PHE A 119 -12.86 15.41 -1.87
CA PHE A 119 -13.63 16.64 -1.76
C PHE A 119 -13.58 17.22 -0.34
N ASP A 120 -13.79 16.37 0.66
CA ASP A 120 -13.71 16.76 2.09
C ASP A 120 -12.33 17.32 2.44
N GLN A 121 -11.26 16.73 1.92
CA GLN A 121 -9.88 17.18 2.07
C GLN A 121 -9.72 18.61 1.51
N GLN A 122 -10.11 18.82 0.26
CA GLN A 122 -10.04 20.13 -0.39
C GLN A 122 -10.94 21.16 0.30
N TYR A 123 -12.11 20.78 0.74
CA TYR A 123 -13.02 21.65 1.46
C TYR A 123 -12.50 22.05 2.85
N LEU A 124 -11.84 21.13 3.56
CA LEU A 124 -11.15 21.41 4.82
C LEU A 124 -10.11 22.53 4.63
N VAL A 125 -9.27 22.40 3.62
CA VAL A 125 -8.25 23.41 3.28
C VAL A 125 -8.91 24.73 2.85
N PHE A 126 -9.92 24.66 1.97
CA PHE A 126 -10.62 25.84 1.47
C PHE A 126 -11.24 26.68 2.60
N ARG A 127 -11.97 26.06 3.52
CA ARG A 127 -12.58 26.80 4.64
C ARG A 127 -11.55 27.39 5.61
N ASN A 128 -10.33 26.84 5.65
CA ASN A 128 -9.23 27.29 6.50
C ASN A 128 -8.12 27.99 5.71
N ILE A 129 -8.38 28.45 4.48
CA ILE A 129 -7.38 29.03 3.57
C ILE A 129 -6.61 30.21 4.17
N TYR A 130 -7.22 30.90 5.14
CA TYR A 130 -6.58 32.00 5.85
C TYR A 130 -5.32 31.55 6.63
N LYS A 131 -5.29 30.32 7.18
CA LYS A 131 -4.11 29.77 7.88
C LYS A 131 -2.91 29.71 6.94
N PHE A 132 -3.13 29.31 5.69
CA PHE A 132 -2.08 29.22 4.68
C PHE A 132 -1.65 30.58 4.15
N ARG A 133 -2.59 31.52 3.96
CA ARG A 133 -2.29 32.88 3.50
C ARG A 133 -1.40 33.66 4.46
N MET A 134 -1.32 33.26 5.73
CA MET A 134 -0.43 33.87 6.72
C MET A 134 1.03 33.39 6.60
N LEU A 135 1.30 32.35 5.80
CA LEU A 135 2.66 31.83 5.60
C LEU A 135 3.44 32.75 4.67
N SER A 136 4.57 33.26 5.16
CA SER A 136 5.44 34.15 4.36
C SER A 136 6.00 33.40 3.16
N GLY A 137 5.89 33.96 1.97
CA GLY A 137 6.38 33.39 0.72
C GLY A 137 5.42 32.44 0.01
N ILE A 138 4.21 32.24 0.55
CA ILE A 138 3.21 31.31 0.00
C ILE A 138 2.84 31.62 -1.46
N GLU A 139 2.82 32.92 -1.83
CA GLU A 139 2.48 33.35 -3.19
C GLU A 139 3.47 32.84 -4.26
N ASN A 140 4.69 32.52 -3.87
CA ASN A 140 5.73 32.04 -4.79
C ASN A 140 5.48 30.59 -5.22
N VAL A 141 4.86 29.80 -4.35
CA VAL A 141 4.64 28.35 -4.56
C VAL A 141 3.20 28.02 -4.95
N MET A 142 2.25 28.95 -4.73
CA MET A 142 0.85 28.69 -5.07
C MET A 142 0.51 29.08 -6.51
N PRO A 143 -0.40 28.34 -7.17
CA PRO A 143 -0.86 28.68 -8.51
C PRO A 143 -1.65 29.98 -8.52
N LYS A 144 -1.57 30.71 -9.65
CA LYS A 144 -2.44 31.87 -9.87
C LYS A 144 -3.89 31.45 -9.89
N GLY A 145 -4.71 32.00 -8.98
CA GLY A 145 -6.14 31.69 -8.91
C GLY A 145 -6.76 31.98 -7.58
N GLY A 146 -8.00 31.53 -7.43
CA GLY A 146 -8.77 31.72 -6.21
C GLY A 146 -8.45 30.66 -5.13
N ALA A 147 -9.08 30.82 -3.95
CA ALA A 147 -8.87 29.97 -2.78
C ALA A 147 -9.07 28.46 -3.06
N TRP A 148 -9.98 28.10 -3.95
CA TRP A 148 -10.21 26.68 -4.31
C TRP A 148 -9.03 26.07 -5.07
N LYS A 149 -8.39 26.82 -5.99
CA LYS A 149 -7.17 26.36 -6.67
C LYS A 149 -6.00 26.17 -5.69
N TRP A 150 -5.90 27.04 -4.70
CA TRP A 150 -4.93 26.88 -3.63
C TRP A 150 -5.20 25.63 -2.81
N ALA A 151 -6.48 25.39 -2.45
CA ALA A 151 -6.84 24.19 -1.72
C ALA A 151 -6.46 22.90 -2.47
N GLN A 152 -6.70 22.87 -3.78
CA GLN A 152 -6.29 21.74 -4.62
C GLN A 152 -4.77 21.55 -4.63
N ALA A 153 -3.99 22.61 -4.84
CA ALA A 153 -2.53 22.54 -4.86
C ALA A 153 -1.94 22.13 -3.49
N ILE A 154 -2.50 22.64 -2.39
CA ILE A 154 -2.09 22.27 -1.03
C ILE A 154 -2.33 20.78 -0.78
N CYS A 155 -3.50 20.26 -1.15
CA CYS A 155 -3.79 18.83 -1.03
C CYS A 155 -2.84 17.98 -1.90
N GLU A 156 -2.56 18.43 -3.13
CA GLU A 156 -1.63 17.73 -4.02
C GLU A 156 -0.21 17.67 -3.46
N PHE A 157 0.33 18.80 -2.97
CA PHE A 157 1.64 18.82 -2.30
C PHE A 157 1.67 17.88 -1.09
N SER A 158 0.63 17.96 -0.23
CA SER A 158 0.56 17.15 0.97
C SER A 158 0.51 15.67 0.63
N ASN A 159 -0.33 15.27 -0.32
CA ASN A 159 -0.46 13.87 -0.73
C ASN A 159 0.85 13.34 -1.31
N ASN A 160 1.47 14.05 -2.26
CA ASN A 160 2.70 13.61 -2.92
C ASN A 160 3.86 13.46 -1.93
N LEU A 161 4.08 14.44 -1.05
CA LEU A 161 5.16 14.37 -0.07
C LEU A 161 4.92 13.29 1.00
N THR A 162 3.66 13.05 1.36
CA THR A 162 3.28 11.99 2.29
C THR A 162 3.50 10.61 1.69
N GLU A 163 3.11 10.38 0.43
CA GLU A 163 3.27 9.10 -0.27
C GLU A 163 4.74 8.74 -0.57
N GLU A 164 5.60 9.74 -0.74
CA GLU A 164 7.04 9.56 -0.95
C GLU A 164 7.83 9.51 0.38
N VAL A 165 7.15 9.63 1.53
CA VAL A 165 7.77 9.63 2.89
C VAL A 165 8.90 10.67 3.00
N VAL A 166 8.65 11.86 2.47
CA VAL A 166 9.65 12.94 2.49
C VAL A 166 9.82 13.46 3.91
N ASP A 167 11.07 13.69 4.31
CA ASP A 167 11.39 14.31 5.59
C ASP A 167 11.04 15.82 5.56
N ILE A 168 9.86 16.14 6.09
CA ILE A 168 9.34 17.52 6.12
C ILE A 168 10.18 18.40 7.06
N ASP A 169 10.77 17.85 8.13
CA ASP A 169 11.61 18.62 9.04
C ASP A 169 12.94 19.02 8.35
N ALA A 170 13.52 18.14 7.54
CA ALA A 170 14.65 18.48 6.71
C ALA A 170 14.33 19.58 5.68
N MET A 171 13.15 19.52 5.04
CA MET A 171 12.69 20.56 4.10
C MET A 171 12.47 21.91 4.77
N LEU A 172 12.05 21.96 6.04
CA LEU A 172 11.89 23.24 6.77
C LEU A 172 13.20 24.00 6.90
N GLY A 173 14.32 23.27 7.02
CA GLY A 173 15.67 23.82 7.14
C GLY A 173 16.39 24.04 5.81
N ASP A 174 15.74 23.79 4.67
CA ASP A 174 16.36 23.94 3.36
C ASP A 174 16.72 25.39 3.04
N HIS A 175 17.83 25.58 2.30
CA HIS A 175 18.28 26.89 1.83
C HIS A 175 17.36 27.45 0.73
N ASP A 176 16.66 26.60 -0.01
CA ASP A 176 15.64 26.99 -0.97
C ASP A 176 14.36 27.41 -0.23
N MET A 177 14.04 28.69 -0.35
CA MET A 177 12.87 29.26 0.31
C MET A 177 11.56 28.62 -0.17
N GLU A 178 11.45 28.19 -1.42
CA GLU A 178 10.24 27.55 -1.95
C GLU A 178 10.02 26.18 -1.31
N ILE A 179 11.10 25.38 -1.15
CA ILE A 179 11.06 24.08 -0.45
C ILE A 179 10.63 24.30 1.00
N SER A 180 11.25 25.26 1.71
CA SER A 180 10.87 25.57 3.11
C SER A 180 9.42 26.04 3.24
N VAL A 181 8.89 26.81 2.27
CA VAL A 181 7.48 27.24 2.27
C VAL A 181 6.54 26.06 2.04
N ILE A 182 6.85 25.18 1.08
CA ILE A 182 6.06 23.94 0.85
C ILE A 182 6.00 23.09 2.12
N ALA A 183 7.12 22.91 2.81
CA ALA A 183 7.15 22.19 4.08
C ALA A 183 6.25 22.82 5.16
N LYS A 184 6.24 24.16 5.27
CA LYS A 184 5.32 24.89 6.17
C LYS A 184 3.85 24.66 5.80
N VAL A 185 3.54 24.60 4.50
CA VAL A 185 2.19 24.32 3.99
C VAL A 185 1.77 22.93 4.44
N VAL A 186 2.61 21.91 4.22
CA VAL A 186 2.32 20.52 4.60
C VAL A 186 2.15 20.37 6.12
N ASN A 187 3.04 20.97 6.92
CA ASN A 187 2.91 20.96 8.38
C ASN A 187 1.64 21.66 8.85
N THR A 188 1.25 22.76 8.23
CA THR A 188 -0.02 23.45 8.57
C THR A 188 -1.22 22.54 8.28
N TYR A 189 -1.21 21.85 7.14
CA TYR A 189 -2.25 20.89 6.79
C TYR A 189 -2.29 19.70 7.75
N GLN A 190 -1.13 19.11 8.06
CA GLN A 190 -1.06 17.99 8.99
C GLN A 190 -1.56 18.36 10.40
N ALA A 191 -1.19 19.54 10.90
CA ALA A 191 -1.71 20.05 12.16
C ALA A 191 -3.25 20.19 12.18
N MET A 192 -3.85 20.56 11.05
CA MET A 192 -5.32 20.63 10.94
C MET A 192 -5.97 19.24 11.01
N LEU A 193 -5.35 18.23 10.37
CA LEU A 193 -5.83 16.85 10.48
C LEU A 193 -5.76 16.35 11.92
N ASP A 194 -4.67 16.64 12.62
CA ASP A 194 -4.46 16.22 14.00
C ASP A 194 -5.45 16.91 14.96
N GLU A 195 -5.61 18.25 14.84
CA GLU A 195 -6.55 19.03 15.66
C GLU A 195 -7.99 18.51 15.57
N GLU A 196 -8.45 18.15 14.36
CA GLU A 196 -9.82 17.70 14.12
C GLU A 196 -9.97 16.16 14.17
N ASN A 197 -8.90 15.40 14.49
CA ASN A 197 -8.85 13.93 14.49
C ASN A 197 -9.31 13.35 13.14
N LEU A 198 -8.67 13.80 12.07
CA LEU A 198 -8.95 13.42 10.70
C LEU A 198 -7.79 12.62 10.12
N ILE A 199 -8.09 11.81 9.12
CA ILE A 199 -7.10 11.13 8.28
C ILE A 199 -7.58 11.17 6.83
N ASP A 200 -6.68 11.41 5.89
CA ASP A 200 -6.95 11.29 4.47
C ASP A 200 -6.36 10.00 3.88
N PHE A 201 -6.58 9.75 2.59
CA PHE A 201 -6.13 8.52 1.96
C PHE A 201 -4.61 8.36 1.97
N SER A 202 -3.86 9.42 1.67
CA SER A 202 -2.38 9.37 1.66
C SER A 202 -1.83 9.11 3.06
N ALA A 203 -2.41 9.74 4.08
CA ALA A 203 -2.01 9.59 5.46
C ALA A 203 -2.28 8.18 6.05
N ILE A 204 -3.21 7.39 5.48
CA ILE A 204 -3.45 6.01 5.95
C ILE A 204 -2.18 5.16 5.85
N GLN A 205 -1.49 5.21 4.71
CA GLN A 205 -0.30 4.39 4.50
C GLN A 205 0.88 4.89 5.36
N THR A 206 1.05 6.19 5.48
CA THR A 206 2.09 6.80 6.31
C THR A 206 1.85 6.53 7.79
N GLU A 207 0.62 6.61 8.27
CA GLU A 207 0.28 6.28 9.66
C GLU A 207 0.53 4.79 9.95
N CYS A 208 0.20 3.89 9.00
CA CYS A 208 0.53 2.48 9.11
C CYS A 208 2.05 2.26 9.15
N TYR A 209 2.79 2.88 8.24
CA TYR A 209 4.25 2.78 8.20
C TYR A 209 4.88 3.29 9.50
N ARG A 210 4.43 4.43 10.00
CA ARG A 210 4.88 5.01 11.28
C ARG A 210 4.57 4.07 12.45
N LEU A 211 3.35 3.54 12.53
CA LEU A 211 2.94 2.56 13.54
C LEU A 211 3.91 1.37 13.57
N LEU A 212 4.23 0.81 12.41
CA LEU A 212 5.11 -0.35 12.28
C LEU A 212 6.58 -0.03 12.62
N THR A 213 7.07 1.15 12.27
CA THR A 213 8.47 1.52 12.51
C THR A 213 8.72 1.96 13.95
N GLU A 214 7.76 2.61 14.59
CA GLU A 214 7.87 3.10 15.97
C GLU A 214 7.56 2.02 17.02
N ASN A 215 6.75 0.99 16.66
CA ASN A 215 6.29 -0.04 17.61
C ASN A 215 6.81 -1.43 17.22
N LYS A 216 8.00 -1.75 17.70
CA LYS A 216 8.69 -3.01 17.36
C LYS A 216 7.91 -4.25 17.75
N ASP A 217 7.19 -4.24 18.87
CA ASP A 217 6.41 -5.39 19.35
C ASP A 217 5.25 -5.68 18.37
N ILE A 218 4.55 -4.65 17.91
CA ILE A 218 3.47 -4.79 16.91
C ILE A 218 4.04 -5.31 15.59
N LEU A 219 5.18 -4.77 15.15
CA LEU A 219 5.82 -5.22 13.93
C LEU A 219 6.23 -6.69 14.02
N GLU A 220 6.82 -7.13 15.12
CA GLU A 220 7.20 -8.53 15.33
C GLU A 220 5.98 -9.46 15.40
N ASP A 221 4.90 -9.06 16.05
CA ASP A 221 3.66 -9.84 16.09
C ASP A 221 3.06 -10.03 14.69
N LEU A 222 3.04 -8.97 13.88
CA LEU A 222 2.58 -9.05 12.49
C LEU A 222 3.51 -9.90 11.61
N ARG A 223 4.83 -9.82 11.79
CA ARG A 223 5.82 -10.67 11.11
C ARG A 223 5.67 -12.14 11.47
N ASN A 224 5.35 -12.43 12.74
CA ASN A 224 5.10 -13.79 13.20
C ASN A 224 3.78 -14.36 12.67
N SER A 225 2.80 -13.51 12.41
CA SER A 225 1.52 -13.88 11.80
C SER A 225 1.65 -13.95 10.27
N ILE A 226 2.03 -12.87 9.59
CA ILE A 226 2.08 -12.79 8.13
C ILE A 226 3.34 -13.47 7.61
N LYS A 227 3.21 -14.67 7.03
CA LYS A 227 4.34 -15.46 6.51
C LYS A 227 4.46 -15.44 5.00
N TYR A 228 3.38 -15.15 4.31
CA TYR A 228 3.33 -15.14 2.84
C TYR A 228 2.67 -13.85 2.36
N ILE A 229 3.40 -13.08 1.57
CA ILE A 229 2.93 -11.83 0.99
C ILE A 229 2.79 -12.02 -0.51
N MET A 230 1.64 -11.64 -1.05
CA MET A 230 1.37 -11.60 -2.48
C MET A 230 0.90 -10.21 -2.87
N VAL A 231 1.44 -9.66 -3.95
CA VAL A 231 1.10 -8.33 -4.45
C VAL A 231 0.73 -8.40 -5.93
N ASP A 232 -0.50 -8.02 -6.24
CA ASP A 232 -0.97 -7.89 -7.62
C ASP A 232 -0.69 -6.48 -8.15
N GLU A 233 -0.47 -6.37 -9.48
CA GLU A 233 -0.14 -5.13 -10.18
C GLU A 233 1.03 -4.35 -9.53
N TYR A 234 2.12 -5.07 -9.21
CA TYR A 234 3.26 -4.52 -8.47
C TYR A 234 3.93 -3.32 -9.15
N GLN A 235 3.82 -3.18 -10.48
CA GLN A 235 4.30 -2.01 -11.21
C GLN A 235 3.59 -0.70 -10.80
N ASP A 236 2.41 -0.80 -10.19
CA ASP A 236 1.62 0.36 -9.76
C ASP A 236 1.87 0.75 -8.29
N THR A 237 2.76 0.03 -7.58
CA THR A 237 3.11 0.33 -6.20
C THR A 237 3.94 1.61 -6.09
N ASN A 238 3.65 2.42 -5.07
CA ASN A 238 4.46 3.58 -4.69
C ASN A 238 5.51 3.21 -3.62
N TYR A 239 6.38 4.16 -3.28
CA TYR A 239 7.49 3.94 -2.36
C TYR A 239 7.03 3.43 -1.00
N ILE A 240 6.05 4.06 -0.35
CA ILE A 240 5.61 3.67 0.99
C ILE A 240 4.97 2.28 1.03
N GLN A 241 4.24 1.88 -0.01
CA GLN A 241 3.67 0.55 -0.13
C GLN A 241 4.78 -0.51 -0.19
N GLU A 242 5.81 -0.23 -0.97
CA GLU A 242 6.98 -1.10 -1.05
C GLU A 242 7.69 -1.21 0.31
N GLN A 243 7.88 -0.09 1.04
CA GLN A 243 8.46 -0.11 2.37
C GLN A 243 7.64 -0.98 3.35
N ILE A 244 6.30 -0.88 3.33
CA ILE A 244 5.42 -1.70 4.17
C ILE A 244 5.56 -3.19 3.83
N ILE A 245 5.62 -3.55 2.54
CA ILE A 245 5.82 -4.95 2.09
C ILE A 245 7.12 -5.50 2.70
N PHE A 246 8.23 -4.76 2.58
CA PHE A 246 9.53 -5.23 3.07
C PHE A 246 9.65 -5.19 4.60
N LEU A 247 8.96 -4.28 5.28
CA LEU A 247 8.87 -4.31 6.74
C LEU A 247 8.19 -5.58 7.24
N LEU A 248 7.10 -6.01 6.61
CA LEU A 248 6.36 -7.21 7.00
C LEU A 248 7.01 -8.50 6.49
N GLY A 249 7.63 -8.46 5.32
CA GLY A 249 8.09 -9.63 4.57
C GLY A 249 9.47 -10.15 4.95
N THR A 250 9.85 -10.19 6.23
CA THR A 250 11.18 -10.66 6.69
C THR A 250 11.45 -12.13 6.41
N HIS A 251 10.42 -12.94 6.19
CA HIS A 251 10.56 -14.34 5.75
C HIS A 251 10.93 -14.48 4.27
N GLU A 252 10.96 -13.34 3.52
CA GLU A 252 11.22 -13.27 2.09
C GLU A 252 10.25 -14.06 1.19
N ASN A 253 9.19 -14.64 1.74
CA ASN A 253 8.14 -15.32 0.98
C ASN A 253 7.21 -14.27 0.35
N ILE A 254 7.79 -13.46 -0.54
CA ILE A 254 7.13 -12.35 -1.23
C ILE A 254 6.95 -12.73 -2.69
N CYS A 255 5.70 -12.84 -3.13
CA CYS A 255 5.35 -13.07 -4.53
C CYS A 255 4.73 -11.80 -5.12
N VAL A 256 5.37 -11.21 -6.09
CA VAL A 256 4.85 -10.05 -6.80
C VAL A 256 4.45 -10.43 -8.22
N VAL A 257 3.33 -9.89 -8.66
CA VAL A 257 2.80 -10.11 -10.00
C VAL A 257 2.63 -8.75 -10.67
N GLY A 258 3.10 -8.63 -11.89
CA GLY A 258 2.98 -7.38 -12.62
C GLY A 258 3.25 -7.52 -14.10
N ASP A 259 3.11 -6.40 -14.77
CA ASP A 259 3.30 -6.26 -16.22
C ASP A 259 4.22 -5.07 -16.46
N ASP A 260 5.41 -5.33 -16.95
CA ASP A 260 6.44 -4.33 -17.24
C ASP A 260 6.06 -3.42 -18.44
N ASP A 261 5.15 -3.87 -19.31
CA ASP A 261 4.65 -3.08 -20.43
C ASP A 261 3.51 -2.10 -20.04
N GLN A 262 2.89 -2.24 -18.87
CA GLN A 262 1.68 -1.51 -18.47
C GLN A 262 1.86 -0.38 -17.44
N GLY A 263 3.03 0.15 -17.20
CA GLY A 263 3.26 1.26 -16.24
C GLY A 263 2.43 2.53 -16.50
N LEU A 264 1.10 2.44 -16.40
CA LEU A 264 0.14 3.51 -16.74
C LEU A 264 -0.01 4.57 -15.64
N TYR A 265 0.31 4.24 -14.37
CA TYR A 265 0.07 5.11 -13.21
C TYR A 265 1.31 5.89 -12.73
N ARG A 266 2.22 6.21 -13.64
CA ARG A 266 3.41 7.05 -13.36
C ARG A 266 3.10 8.36 -12.63
N PHE A 267 1.92 8.92 -12.87
CA PHE A 267 1.47 10.17 -12.25
C PHE A 267 1.12 10.06 -10.76
N ARG A 268 1.11 8.82 -10.19
CA ARG A 268 0.89 8.54 -8.77
C ARG A 268 2.16 8.06 -8.05
N GLY A 269 3.36 8.38 -8.55
CA GLY A 269 4.61 7.89 -7.96
C GLY A 269 4.94 6.43 -8.27
N ALA A 270 4.06 5.71 -9.00
CA ALA A 270 4.34 4.36 -9.46
C ALA A 270 5.48 4.36 -10.48
N THR A 271 6.46 3.49 -10.29
CA THR A 271 7.60 3.36 -11.20
C THR A 271 7.74 1.93 -11.69
N ILE A 272 7.78 1.73 -13.02
CA ILE A 272 8.17 0.45 -13.65
C ILE A 272 9.48 -0.08 -13.02
N ARG A 273 10.28 0.82 -12.48
CA ARG A 273 11.51 0.54 -11.76
C ARG A 273 11.31 -0.49 -10.63
N ASN A 274 10.18 -0.41 -9.89
CA ASN A 274 9.92 -1.31 -8.77
C ASN A 274 9.90 -2.77 -9.23
N ILE A 275 9.23 -3.09 -10.34
CA ILE A 275 9.18 -4.48 -10.84
C ILE A 275 10.53 -4.94 -11.39
N LEU A 276 11.26 -4.06 -12.09
CA LEU A 276 12.57 -4.37 -12.66
C LEU A 276 13.65 -4.54 -11.59
N GLU A 277 13.58 -3.77 -10.50
CA GLU A 277 14.53 -3.80 -9.39
C GLU A 277 14.16 -4.84 -8.32
N PHE A 278 12.95 -5.41 -8.34
CA PHE A 278 12.52 -6.37 -7.34
C PHE A 278 13.52 -7.53 -7.12
N PRO A 279 14.06 -8.19 -8.18
CA PRO A 279 15.05 -9.26 -7.98
C PRO A 279 16.34 -8.79 -7.33
N SER A 280 16.73 -7.52 -7.53
CA SER A 280 17.97 -6.96 -6.98
C SER A 280 17.89 -6.61 -5.47
N LYS A 281 16.69 -6.67 -4.90
CA LYS A 281 16.46 -6.44 -3.46
C LYS A 281 16.80 -7.66 -2.59
N PHE A 282 17.12 -8.78 -3.22
CA PHE A 282 17.46 -10.05 -2.58
C PHE A 282 18.88 -10.50 -3.02
N ASP A 283 19.43 -11.50 -2.34
CA ASP A 283 20.70 -12.09 -2.73
C ASP A 283 20.65 -12.64 -4.16
N VAL A 284 21.76 -12.55 -4.86
CA VAL A 284 21.88 -12.96 -6.26
C VAL A 284 21.39 -14.39 -6.47
N GLY A 285 20.43 -14.57 -7.37
CA GLY A 285 19.86 -15.87 -7.72
C GLY A 285 18.81 -16.39 -6.73
N LYS A 286 18.42 -15.63 -5.71
CA LYS A 286 17.40 -16.03 -4.74
C LYS A 286 15.98 -15.80 -5.29
N CYS A 287 15.78 -14.73 -6.05
CA CYS A 287 14.49 -14.43 -6.67
C CYS A 287 14.24 -15.34 -7.87
N GLN A 288 13.11 -16.02 -7.89
CA GLN A 288 12.63 -16.79 -9.04
C GLN A 288 11.75 -15.89 -9.92
N ILE A 289 11.98 -15.96 -11.24
CA ILE A 289 11.24 -15.19 -12.24
C ILE A 289 10.51 -16.16 -13.19
#